data_62bcf4141c89668326dab3c44813104f
#
_entry.id   62bcf4141c89668326dab3c44813104f
#
_cell.length_a   1.000
_cell.length_b   1.000
_cell.length_c   1.000
_cell.angle_alpha   90.00
_cell.angle_beta   90.00
_cell.angle_gamma   90.00
#
_symmetry.space_group_name_H-M   'P 1'
#
loop_
_entity.id
_entity.type
_entity.pdbx_description
1 polymer ?
#
loop_
_entity_poly.entity_id
_entity_poly.type
_entity_poly.pdbx_seq_one_letter_code
_entity_poly.pdbx_strand_id
1 'polypeptide(L)'
;MPSYLLRSAIAALACAAAGAFAQQSPITISGAWVRATVPGQGGTGAFMTLQSPQALELVGASTPVAGVTQVHEMKLEGNTMRMQHLSALALPAHQSVTLTPGGNHIMLMDLKQPLAAGSTIPITLQLKDAAGAAITQTLQVPVLQQPPAGAAPAAAHGHHGS
;
A
#
# COMPACT_ATOMS: atom_id res chain seq x y z
N MET A 1 6.12 73.32 -31.91
CA MET A 1 5.10 72.33 -32.14
C MET A 1 5.68 71.00 -31.74
N PRO A 2 5.29 70.43 -30.60
CA PRO A 2 5.90 69.21 -30.11
C PRO A 2 5.13 67.97 -30.56
N SER A 3 5.83 67.02 -31.13
CA SER A 3 5.37 65.72 -31.57
C SER A 3 5.25 64.76 -30.37
N TYR A 4 4.08 64.27 -30.06
CA TYR A 4 3.83 63.29 -29.03
C TYR A 4 4.11 61.88 -29.56
N LEU A 5 5.20 61.26 -29.09
CA LEU A 5 5.52 59.87 -29.35
C LEU A 5 4.67 58.97 -28.45
N LEU A 6 3.75 58.26 -29.05
CA LEU A 6 2.89 57.25 -28.45
C LEU A 6 3.72 55.98 -28.23
N ARG A 7 4.12 55.73 -26.98
CA ARG A 7 4.79 54.46 -26.60
C ARG A 7 3.73 53.42 -26.25
N SER A 8 3.46 52.51 -27.18
CA SER A 8 2.67 51.31 -26.94
C SER A 8 3.42 50.32 -26.08
N ALA A 9 3.03 50.15 -24.82
CA ALA A 9 3.53 49.09 -23.95
C ALA A 9 2.76 47.80 -24.27
N ILE A 10 3.41 46.87 -24.94
CA ILE A 10 2.90 45.53 -25.14
C ILE A 10 3.21 44.75 -23.85
N ALA A 11 2.17 44.54 -23.04
CA ALA A 11 2.27 43.63 -21.87
C ALA A 11 2.17 42.19 -22.39
N ALA A 12 3.31 41.48 -22.42
CA ALA A 12 3.36 40.05 -22.69
C ALA A 12 2.84 39.28 -21.45
N LEU A 13 1.62 38.77 -21.56
CA LEU A 13 1.03 37.89 -20.56
C LEU A 13 1.66 36.49 -20.72
N ALA A 14 2.68 36.21 -19.93
CA ALA A 14 3.26 34.87 -19.85
C ALA A 14 2.28 33.96 -19.08
N CYS A 15 1.46 33.18 -19.80
CA CYS A 15 0.74 32.06 -19.24
C CYS A 15 1.74 30.98 -18.82
N ALA A 16 2.07 30.93 -17.54
CA ALA A 16 2.75 29.80 -16.93
C ALA A 16 1.75 28.62 -16.91
N ALA A 17 1.80 27.77 -17.91
CA ALA A 17 1.15 26.46 -17.87
C ALA A 17 1.87 25.63 -16.80
N ALA A 18 1.36 25.63 -15.57
CA ALA A 18 1.72 24.67 -14.56
C ALA A 18 1.26 23.29 -15.06
N GLY A 19 2.17 22.55 -15.71
CA GLY A 19 1.95 21.16 -16.07
C GLY A 19 1.70 20.38 -14.79
N ALA A 20 0.48 19.94 -14.56
CA ALA A 20 0.17 18.94 -13.57
C ALA A 20 0.89 17.66 -13.99
N PHE A 21 2.07 17.43 -13.46
CA PHE A 21 2.70 16.13 -13.51
C PHE A 21 1.78 15.18 -12.74
N ALA A 22 1.00 14.38 -13.46
CA ALA A 22 0.32 13.25 -12.87
C ALA A 22 1.41 12.39 -12.24
N GLN A 23 1.48 12.39 -10.91
CA GLN A 23 2.40 11.53 -10.18
C GLN A 23 1.94 10.09 -10.46
N GLN A 24 2.66 9.41 -11.33
CA GLN A 24 2.46 7.99 -11.54
C GLN A 24 2.69 7.29 -10.21
N SER A 25 1.73 6.49 -9.80
CA SER A 25 1.89 5.67 -8.60
C SER A 25 3.16 4.83 -8.74
N PRO A 26 4.05 4.84 -7.74
CA PRO A 26 5.34 4.15 -7.82
C PRO A 26 5.18 2.63 -7.97
N ILE A 27 4.04 2.08 -7.55
CA ILE A 27 3.71 0.66 -7.65
C ILE A 27 2.29 0.47 -8.17
N THR A 28 2.06 -0.66 -8.84
CA THR A 28 0.72 -1.15 -9.16
C THR A 28 0.24 -2.04 -8.02
N ILE A 29 -0.99 -1.80 -7.54
CA ILE A 29 -1.62 -2.56 -6.47
C ILE A 29 -2.89 -3.18 -7.03
N SER A 30 -3.07 -4.48 -6.80
CA SER A 30 -4.27 -5.22 -7.22
C SER A 30 -4.76 -6.16 -6.14
N GLY A 31 -6.07 -6.50 -6.19
CA GLY A 31 -6.69 -7.43 -5.26
C GLY A 31 -6.59 -7.02 -3.78
N ALA A 32 -6.48 -5.72 -3.49
CA ALA A 32 -6.35 -5.23 -2.13
C ALA A 32 -7.63 -5.44 -1.33
N TRP A 33 -7.50 -5.96 -0.10
CA TRP A 33 -8.60 -6.11 0.83
C TRP A 33 -8.11 -6.23 2.27
N VAL A 34 -8.96 -5.88 3.22
CA VAL A 34 -8.74 -6.05 4.66
C VAL A 34 -9.80 -7.01 5.19
N ARG A 35 -9.40 -7.93 6.06
CA ARG A 35 -10.35 -8.83 6.69
C ARG A 35 -11.22 -8.09 7.71
N ALA A 36 -12.54 -8.22 7.58
CA ALA A 36 -13.49 -7.67 8.54
C ALA A 36 -13.27 -8.24 9.94
N THR A 37 -13.60 -7.45 10.95
CA THR A 37 -13.44 -7.84 12.36
C THR A 37 -14.76 -7.80 13.09
N VAL A 38 -14.80 -8.53 14.22
CA VAL A 38 -15.92 -8.50 15.17
C VAL A 38 -15.58 -7.61 16.38
N PRO A 39 -16.58 -7.16 17.16
CA PRO A 39 -16.34 -6.41 18.39
C PRO A 39 -15.38 -7.16 19.32
N GLY A 40 -14.40 -6.46 19.90
CA GLY A 40 -13.39 -7.03 20.78
C GLY A 40 -12.16 -7.61 20.09
N GLN A 41 -12.14 -7.72 18.76
CA GLN A 41 -10.97 -8.13 17.99
C GLN A 41 -10.00 -6.95 17.84
N GLY A 42 -8.80 -7.07 18.41
CA GLY A 42 -7.80 -5.99 18.45
C GLY A 42 -6.91 -5.88 17.21
N GLY A 43 -6.97 -6.83 16.27
CA GLY A 43 -6.12 -6.82 15.08
C GLY A 43 -6.69 -7.57 13.89
N THR A 44 -6.20 -7.23 12.69
CA THR A 44 -6.57 -7.89 11.43
C THR A 44 -5.47 -7.77 10.39
N GLY A 45 -5.59 -8.51 9.28
CA GLY A 45 -4.64 -8.48 8.16
C GLY A 45 -5.18 -7.72 6.95
N ALA A 46 -4.27 -7.02 6.26
CA ALA A 46 -4.48 -6.47 4.93
C ALA A 46 -3.62 -7.25 3.92
N PHE A 47 -4.20 -7.51 2.76
CA PHE A 47 -3.66 -8.36 1.71
C PHE A 47 -3.79 -7.68 0.36
N MET A 48 -2.82 -7.89 -0.51
CA MET A 48 -2.79 -7.30 -1.85
C MET A 48 -1.65 -7.88 -2.68
N THR A 49 -1.70 -7.67 -3.98
CA THR A 49 -0.55 -7.93 -4.87
C THR A 49 0.10 -6.61 -5.23
N LEU A 50 1.42 -6.54 -5.07
CA LEU A 50 2.26 -5.38 -5.33
C LEU A 50 3.18 -5.67 -6.50
N GLN A 51 3.30 -4.74 -7.45
CA GLN A 51 4.24 -4.82 -8.56
C GLN A 51 4.87 -3.46 -8.80
N SER A 52 6.18 -3.42 -8.89
CA SER A 52 6.95 -2.21 -9.13
C SER A 52 7.72 -2.29 -10.46
N PRO A 53 7.81 -1.19 -11.23
CA PRO A 53 8.69 -1.13 -12.41
C PRO A 53 10.18 -1.05 -12.05
N GLN A 54 10.50 -0.76 -10.81
CA GLN A 54 11.87 -0.69 -10.27
C GLN A 54 11.97 -1.44 -8.95
N ALA A 55 13.18 -1.80 -8.55
CA ALA A 55 13.40 -2.46 -7.26
C ALA A 55 13.08 -1.48 -6.11
N LEU A 56 12.16 -1.88 -5.24
CA LEU A 56 11.75 -1.15 -4.04
C LEU A 56 11.75 -2.09 -2.84
N GLU A 57 11.60 -1.52 -1.66
CA GLU A 57 11.32 -2.24 -0.42
C GLU A 57 10.06 -1.68 0.23
N LEU A 58 9.14 -2.54 0.63
CA LEU A 58 8.03 -2.17 1.51
C LEU A 58 8.56 -2.22 2.95
N VAL A 59 8.70 -1.06 3.57
CA VAL A 59 9.29 -0.92 4.92
C VAL A 59 8.26 -0.67 6.00
N GLY A 60 7.00 -0.45 5.63
CA GLY A 60 5.93 -0.26 6.59
C GLY A 60 4.62 0.14 5.93
N ALA A 61 3.63 0.36 6.77
CA ALA A 61 2.35 0.90 6.37
C ALA A 61 1.75 1.70 7.53
N SER A 62 0.74 2.51 7.24
CA SER A 62 -0.05 3.23 8.25
C SER A 62 -1.50 3.34 7.84
N THR A 63 -2.38 3.44 8.82
CA THR A 63 -3.81 3.67 8.64
C THR A 63 -4.37 4.40 9.86
N PRO A 64 -5.34 5.31 9.70
CA PRO A 64 -5.95 5.99 10.84
C PRO A 64 -6.80 5.07 11.74
N VAL A 65 -7.18 3.87 11.26
CA VAL A 65 -8.05 2.95 12.01
C VAL A 65 -7.31 2.03 12.97
N ALA A 66 -5.97 2.00 12.93
CA ALA A 66 -5.13 1.18 13.79
C ALA A 66 -4.07 2.02 14.51
N GLY A 67 -3.70 1.61 15.71
CA GLY A 67 -2.60 2.24 16.46
C GLY A 67 -1.23 1.81 15.97
N VAL A 68 -1.11 0.54 15.54
CA VAL A 68 0.13 -0.05 15.04
C VAL A 68 -0.15 -0.78 13.73
N THR A 69 0.72 -0.57 12.75
CA THR A 69 0.67 -1.26 11.45
C THR A 69 2.06 -1.74 11.09
N GLN A 70 2.22 -3.02 10.78
CA GLN A 70 3.51 -3.65 10.51
C GLN A 70 3.41 -4.63 9.34
N VAL A 71 4.52 -4.82 8.61
CA VAL A 71 4.66 -5.92 7.66
C VAL A 71 5.09 -7.17 8.41
N HIS A 72 4.37 -8.26 8.24
CA HIS A 72 4.65 -9.54 8.89
C HIS A 72 4.83 -10.64 7.85
N GLU A 73 5.62 -11.64 8.22
CA GLU A 73 5.70 -12.92 7.50
C GLU A 73 5.26 -14.07 8.39
N MET A 74 4.73 -15.12 7.75
CA MET A 74 4.53 -16.40 8.39
C MET A 74 5.71 -17.32 8.06
N LYS A 75 6.46 -17.72 9.05
CA LYS A 75 7.66 -18.56 8.91
C LYS A 75 7.47 -19.90 9.60
N LEU A 76 7.82 -20.97 8.92
CA LEU A 76 7.83 -22.31 9.51
C LEU A 76 9.14 -22.49 10.29
N GLU A 77 9.03 -22.67 11.60
CA GLU A 77 10.14 -23.02 12.49
C GLU A 77 9.89 -24.40 13.10
N GLY A 78 10.64 -25.41 12.61
CA GLY A 78 10.32 -26.80 12.91
C GLY A 78 8.94 -27.17 12.36
N ASN A 79 8.02 -27.59 13.22
CA ASN A 79 6.62 -27.90 12.87
C ASN A 79 5.63 -26.78 13.28
N THR A 80 6.12 -25.60 13.63
CA THR A 80 5.28 -24.49 14.11
C THR A 80 5.38 -23.31 13.17
N MET A 81 4.22 -22.81 12.72
CA MET A 81 4.14 -21.54 11.99
C MET A 81 4.22 -20.39 12.98
N ARG A 82 5.20 -19.51 12.77
CA ARG A 82 5.38 -18.30 13.56
C ARG A 82 5.17 -17.06 12.69
N MET A 83 4.49 -16.09 13.27
CA MET A 83 4.38 -14.76 12.70
C MET A 83 5.50 -13.89 13.24
N GLN A 84 6.24 -13.23 12.35
CA GLN A 84 7.29 -12.31 12.76
C GLN A 84 7.24 -11.02 11.95
N HIS A 85 7.66 -9.93 12.59
CA HIS A 85 7.77 -8.63 11.95
C HIS A 85 8.93 -8.62 10.95
N LEU A 86 8.67 -8.09 9.75
CA LEU A 86 9.68 -7.78 8.74
C LEU A 86 9.99 -6.29 8.76
N SER A 87 11.26 -5.92 8.89
CA SER A 87 11.70 -4.54 8.75
C SER A 87 11.62 -4.03 7.30
N ALA A 88 11.70 -4.93 6.34
CA ALA A 88 11.55 -4.66 4.91
C ALA A 88 11.14 -5.92 4.15
N LEU A 89 10.28 -5.75 3.16
CA LEU A 89 9.90 -6.77 2.19
C LEU A 89 10.34 -6.31 0.80
N ALA A 90 11.22 -7.08 0.16
CA ALA A 90 11.72 -6.76 -1.17
C ALA A 90 10.61 -6.83 -2.23
N LEU A 91 10.55 -5.82 -3.08
CA LEU A 91 9.71 -5.74 -4.28
C LEU A 91 10.64 -5.67 -5.50
N PRO A 92 11.07 -6.82 -6.07
CA PRO A 92 11.96 -6.82 -7.22
C PRO A 92 11.29 -6.17 -8.44
N ALA A 93 12.08 -5.50 -9.27
CA ALA A 93 11.58 -4.85 -10.48
C ALA A 93 10.81 -5.84 -11.39
N HIS A 94 9.62 -5.43 -11.85
CA HIS A 94 8.75 -6.18 -12.76
C HIS A 94 8.23 -7.51 -12.22
N GLN A 95 8.40 -7.80 -10.94
CA GLN A 95 7.87 -9.01 -10.29
C GLN A 95 6.69 -8.67 -9.38
N SER A 96 5.70 -9.55 -9.38
CA SER A 96 4.58 -9.46 -8.46
C SER A 96 4.94 -10.07 -7.11
N VAL A 97 4.74 -9.32 -6.04
CA VAL A 97 4.85 -9.79 -4.66
C VAL A 97 3.45 -9.78 -4.06
N THR A 98 2.98 -10.94 -3.61
CA THR A 98 1.62 -11.10 -3.11
C THR A 98 1.61 -11.27 -1.60
N LEU A 99 0.82 -10.43 -0.95
CA LEU A 99 0.50 -10.53 0.47
C LEU A 99 -0.79 -11.34 0.61
N THR A 100 -0.73 -12.48 1.31
CA THR A 100 -1.85 -13.42 1.44
C THR A 100 -2.08 -13.86 2.88
N PRO A 101 -3.30 -14.28 3.23
CA PRO A 101 -3.51 -14.99 4.48
C PRO A 101 -2.61 -16.23 4.57
N GLY A 102 -1.86 -16.35 5.67
CA GLY A 102 -0.90 -17.44 5.88
C GLY A 102 0.48 -17.24 5.23
N GLY A 103 0.69 -16.13 4.53
CA GLY A 103 1.98 -15.69 3.99
C GLY A 103 2.38 -14.32 4.53
N ASN A 104 3.09 -13.54 3.71
CA ASN A 104 3.36 -12.15 4.03
C ASN A 104 2.05 -11.36 4.08
N HIS A 105 1.94 -10.41 4.99
CA HIS A 105 0.75 -9.57 5.13
C HIS A 105 1.08 -8.27 5.88
N ILE A 106 0.20 -7.29 5.75
CA ILE A 106 0.23 -6.09 6.58
C ILE A 106 -0.70 -6.34 7.77
N MET A 107 -0.15 -6.35 8.98
CA MET A 107 -0.92 -6.52 10.21
C MET A 107 -1.34 -5.16 10.74
N LEU A 108 -2.64 -4.99 10.98
CA LEU A 108 -3.24 -3.83 11.65
C LEU A 108 -3.54 -4.25 13.09
N MET A 109 -2.96 -3.55 14.05
CA MET A 109 -3.09 -3.81 15.50
C MET A 109 -3.58 -2.58 16.22
N ASP A 110 -4.08 -2.77 17.44
CA ASP A 110 -4.68 -1.70 18.24
C ASP A 110 -5.79 -0.99 17.45
N LEU A 111 -6.73 -1.77 16.92
CA LEU A 111 -7.86 -1.26 16.17
C LEU A 111 -8.71 -0.33 17.05
N LYS A 112 -8.96 0.88 16.58
CA LYS A 112 -9.74 1.89 17.28
C LYS A 112 -11.23 1.56 17.32
N GLN A 113 -11.70 0.75 16.38
CA GLN A 113 -13.08 0.27 16.24
C GLN A 113 -13.13 -0.98 15.40
N PRO A 114 -14.21 -1.79 15.50
CA PRO A 114 -14.39 -2.91 14.58
C PRO A 114 -14.48 -2.45 13.13
N LEU A 115 -13.89 -3.22 12.22
CA LEU A 115 -13.93 -2.99 10.78
C LEU A 115 -15.06 -3.80 10.16
N ALA A 116 -16.17 -3.15 9.85
CA ALA A 116 -17.34 -3.81 9.27
C ALA A 116 -17.13 -4.17 7.80
N ALA A 117 -17.55 -5.37 7.40
CA ALA A 117 -17.57 -5.76 5.99
C ALA A 117 -18.42 -4.78 5.16
N GLY A 118 -17.95 -4.44 3.97
CA GLY A 118 -18.57 -3.44 3.09
C GLY A 118 -18.09 -2.01 3.32
N SER A 119 -17.32 -1.75 4.39
CA SER A 119 -16.63 -0.47 4.56
C SER A 119 -15.34 -0.40 3.76
N THR A 120 -14.74 0.79 3.70
CA THR A 120 -13.45 1.02 3.04
C THR A 120 -12.56 1.82 3.99
N ILE A 121 -11.29 1.49 4.06
CA ILE A 121 -10.32 2.20 4.88
C ILE A 121 -9.11 2.66 4.05
N PRO A 122 -8.50 3.81 4.36
CA PRO A 122 -7.25 4.22 3.74
C PRO A 122 -6.08 3.46 4.35
N ILE A 123 -5.18 2.97 3.51
CA ILE A 123 -3.87 2.44 3.91
C ILE A 123 -2.79 3.19 3.14
N THR A 124 -1.78 3.68 3.83
CA THR A 124 -0.60 4.30 3.24
C THR A 124 0.56 3.33 3.34
N LEU A 125 1.08 2.89 2.20
CA LEU A 125 2.28 2.08 2.11
C LEU A 125 3.53 2.97 2.20
N GLN A 126 4.53 2.53 2.93
CA GLN A 126 5.82 3.19 3.07
C GLN A 126 6.87 2.35 2.36
N LEU A 127 7.48 2.93 1.34
CA LEU A 127 8.42 2.27 0.46
C LEU A 127 9.77 2.99 0.50
N LYS A 128 10.83 2.28 0.15
CA LYS A 128 12.16 2.83 -0.14
C LYS A 128 12.66 2.35 -1.48
N ASP A 129 13.33 3.23 -2.20
CA ASP A 129 14.06 2.87 -3.41
C ASP A 129 15.48 2.37 -3.10
N ALA A 130 16.21 1.96 -4.14
CA ALA A 130 17.58 1.46 -4.01
C ALA A 130 18.57 2.52 -3.46
N ALA A 131 18.26 3.82 -3.56
CA ALA A 131 19.04 4.92 -3.00
C ALA A 131 18.65 5.24 -1.55
N GLY A 132 17.62 4.55 -1.00
CA GLY A 132 17.09 4.79 0.34
C GLY A 132 16.09 5.94 0.43
N ALA A 133 15.65 6.51 -0.71
CA ALA A 133 14.65 7.57 -0.72
C ALA A 133 13.28 7.00 -0.34
N ALA A 134 12.57 7.70 0.56
CA ALA A 134 11.26 7.33 1.01
C ALA A 134 10.18 7.67 -0.04
N ILE A 135 9.31 6.73 -0.30
CA ILE A 135 8.16 6.86 -1.20
C ILE A 135 6.92 6.42 -0.43
N THR A 136 5.80 7.14 -0.57
CA THR A 136 4.53 6.73 0.03
C THR A 136 3.46 6.62 -1.04
N GLN A 137 2.57 5.66 -0.87
CA GLN A 137 1.39 5.49 -1.71
C GLN A 137 0.18 5.14 -0.86
N THR A 138 -0.86 5.98 -0.93
CA THR A 138 -2.12 5.75 -0.22
C THR A 138 -3.15 5.15 -1.17
N LEU A 139 -3.90 4.16 -0.67
CA LEU A 139 -4.99 3.52 -1.39
C LEU A 139 -6.20 3.33 -0.49
N GLN A 140 -7.38 3.27 -1.09
CA GLN A 140 -8.62 2.91 -0.42
C GLN A 140 -8.82 1.40 -0.53
N VAL A 141 -8.95 0.72 0.60
CA VAL A 141 -8.99 -0.75 0.67
C VAL A 141 -10.34 -1.20 1.21
N PRO A 142 -11.08 -2.05 0.47
CA PRO A 142 -12.35 -2.59 0.95
C PRO A 142 -12.13 -3.56 2.10
N VAL A 143 -13.04 -3.51 3.06
CA VAL A 143 -13.11 -4.45 4.18
C VAL A 143 -14.07 -5.58 3.80
N LEU A 144 -13.58 -6.82 3.76
CA LEU A 144 -14.30 -7.98 3.30
C LEU A 144 -14.22 -9.14 4.32
N GLN A 145 -15.20 -10.01 4.36
CA GLN A 145 -15.16 -11.23 5.17
C GLN A 145 -14.27 -12.31 4.55
N GLN A 146 -14.19 -12.34 3.22
CA GLN A 146 -13.43 -13.32 2.44
C GLN A 146 -12.64 -12.61 1.34
N PRO A 147 -11.57 -13.23 0.81
CA PRO A 147 -10.84 -12.69 -0.32
C PRO A 147 -11.79 -12.36 -1.49
N PRO A 148 -11.54 -11.26 -2.22
CA PRO A 148 -12.30 -10.97 -3.43
C PRO A 148 -12.03 -12.04 -4.51
N ALA A 149 -12.99 -12.23 -5.42
CA ALA A 149 -12.80 -13.13 -6.55
C ALA A 149 -11.56 -12.73 -7.36
N GLY A 150 -10.66 -13.70 -7.61
CA GLY A 150 -9.39 -13.45 -8.31
C GLY A 150 -8.23 -12.98 -7.42
N ALA A 151 -8.43 -12.82 -6.11
CA ALA A 151 -7.30 -12.67 -5.19
C ALA A 151 -6.47 -13.98 -5.15
N ALA A 152 -5.15 -13.85 -4.94
CA ALA A 152 -4.32 -15.03 -4.75
C ALA A 152 -4.84 -15.87 -3.57
N PRO A 153 -4.89 -17.21 -3.72
CA PRO A 153 -5.35 -18.08 -2.65
C PRO A 153 -4.44 -17.95 -1.42
N ALA A 154 -5.00 -18.20 -0.23
CA ALA A 154 -4.21 -18.32 0.97
C ALA A 154 -3.08 -19.34 0.76
N ALA A 155 -1.89 -19.10 1.33
CA ALA A 155 -0.80 -20.05 1.27
C ALA A 155 -1.29 -21.41 1.80
N ALA A 156 -1.28 -22.43 0.94
CA ALA A 156 -1.71 -23.76 1.32
C ALA A 156 -0.71 -24.33 2.32
N HIS A 157 -1.14 -24.55 3.55
CA HIS A 157 -0.40 -25.37 4.48
C HIS A 157 -0.53 -26.81 3.96
N GLY A 158 0.55 -27.33 3.39
CA GLY A 158 0.60 -28.72 2.95
C GLY A 158 0.34 -29.65 4.15
N HIS A 159 -0.84 -30.23 4.22
CA HIS A 159 -1.05 -31.42 5.01
C HIS A 159 -0.28 -32.56 4.34
N HIS A 160 0.93 -32.82 4.80
CA HIS A 160 1.54 -34.13 4.59
C HIS A 160 0.84 -35.09 5.54
N GLY A 161 -0.22 -35.72 5.07
CA GLY A 161 -0.75 -36.93 5.67
C GLY A 161 0.19 -38.08 5.32
N SER A 162 0.77 -38.69 6.30
CA SER A 162 1.43 -40.01 6.24
C SER A 162 0.42 -41.11 6.31
#